data_a23ad35e17f0275e56c33861a6562329
#
_entry.id   a23ad35e17f0275e56c33861a6562329
#
_cell.length_a   1.000
_cell.length_b   1.000
_cell.length_c   1.000
_cell.angle_alpha   90.00
_cell.angle_beta   90.00
_cell.angle_gamma   90.00
#
_symmetry.space_group_name_H-M   'P 1'
#
loop_
_entity.id
_entity.type
_entity.pdbx_description
1 polymer ?
#
loop_
_entity_poly.entity_id
_entity_poly.type
_entity_poly.pdbx_seq_one_letter_code
_entity_poly.pdbx_strand_id
1 'polypeptide(L)'
;MNIETKANVGDTVFYLKRINRVPCPVCAGTGKIYLGTAIKPNAESPATFAESIGEQFMQNLTEMMTGNVRTYNFPECGGKGTVKATGQAKYEVGEGVVIAVEATMSQDKEKVIYRVTDSGNYTNRTVADDKLYLDQASAEKECAFMNLERRLVRIEYVEVPCSFAATIPCNEKLMRRLDEWRNHRKFETEIFVDENLKLFDGYTSYLVYRMFGVSEIPVVIWPNNKGGNE
;
A
#
# COMPACT_ATOMS: atom_id res chain seq x y z
N MET A 1 16.50 -10.20 35.27
CA MET A 1 15.32 -9.67 34.56
C MET A 1 15.28 -10.37 33.20
N ASN A 2 14.26 -11.16 32.94
CA ASN A 2 14.14 -11.90 31.67
C ASN A 2 13.30 -11.06 30.72
N ILE A 3 13.89 -10.65 29.60
CA ILE A 3 13.16 -10.03 28.50
C ILE A 3 12.72 -11.17 27.58
N GLU A 4 11.43 -11.34 27.41
CA GLU A 4 10.90 -12.30 26.44
C GLU A 4 11.02 -11.75 25.02
N THR A 5 11.70 -12.49 24.17
CA THR A 5 11.87 -12.15 22.75
C THR A 5 11.05 -13.13 21.91
N LYS A 6 10.39 -12.65 20.85
CA LYS A 6 9.62 -13.50 19.93
C LYS A 6 10.49 -14.46 19.13
N ALA A 7 11.71 -14.03 18.78
CA ALA A 7 12.63 -14.81 17.96
C ALA A 7 14.05 -14.74 18.50
N ASN A 8 14.85 -15.75 18.19
CA ASN A 8 16.26 -15.85 18.53
C ASN A 8 17.15 -15.58 17.30
N VAL A 9 18.43 -15.32 17.57
CA VAL A 9 19.43 -15.22 16.50
C VAL A 9 19.51 -16.55 15.75
N GLY A 10 19.39 -16.50 14.44
CA GLY A 10 19.35 -17.66 13.54
C GLY A 10 17.93 -18.07 13.12
N ASP A 11 16.90 -17.57 13.77
CA ASP A 11 15.51 -17.88 13.38
C ASP A 11 15.15 -17.18 12.07
N THR A 12 14.41 -17.91 11.21
CA THR A 12 13.75 -17.33 10.05
C THR A 12 12.49 -16.62 10.49
N VAL A 13 12.34 -15.38 10.04
CA VAL A 13 11.21 -14.53 10.42
C VAL A 13 10.64 -13.80 9.20
N PHE A 14 9.38 -13.39 9.34
CA PHE A 14 8.68 -12.60 8.34
C PHE A 14 8.41 -11.21 8.91
N TYR A 15 8.41 -10.20 8.06
CA TYR A 15 8.19 -8.81 8.48
C TYR A 15 7.52 -8.00 7.37
N LEU A 16 6.90 -6.89 7.75
CA LEU A 16 6.28 -5.98 6.78
C LEU A 16 7.30 -4.95 6.28
N LYS A 17 7.49 -4.96 4.98
CA LYS A 17 8.39 -4.06 4.27
C LYS A 17 7.58 -3.00 3.54
N ARG A 18 7.78 -1.73 3.91
CA ARG A 18 7.10 -0.63 3.24
C ARG A 18 7.67 -0.42 1.84
N ILE A 19 6.80 -0.38 0.84
CA ILE A 19 7.15 -0.09 -0.55
C ILE A 19 7.27 1.43 -0.68
N ASN A 20 8.50 1.92 -0.77
CA ASN A 20 8.78 3.36 -0.90
C ASN A 20 8.93 3.81 -2.36
N ARG A 21 9.11 2.87 -3.28
CA ARG A 21 9.27 3.12 -4.72
C ARG A 21 8.42 2.13 -5.50
N VAL A 22 7.79 2.62 -6.55
CA VAL A 22 7.00 1.81 -7.48
C VAL A 22 7.60 1.93 -8.89
N PRO A 23 7.37 0.95 -9.78
CA PRO A 23 7.74 1.08 -11.17
C PRO A 23 7.18 2.39 -11.74
N CYS A 24 7.98 3.10 -12.51
CA CYS A 24 7.53 4.32 -13.18
C CYS A 24 6.41 3.95 -14.18
N PRO A 25 5.22 4.56 -14.07
CA PRO A 25 4.09 4.22 -14.94
C PRO A 25 4.35 4.53 -16.42
N VAL A 26 5.27 5.46 -16.69
CA VAL A 26 5.58 5.89 -18.06
C VAL A 26 6.52 4.91 -18.76
N CYS A 27 7.55 4.40 -18.09
CA CYS A 27 8.51 3.47 -18.65
C CYS A 27 8.33 2.02 -18.17
N ALA A 28 7.25 1.71 -17.46
CA ALA A 28 6.96 0.40 -16.89
C ALA A 28 8.14 -0.23 -16.11
N GLY A 29 8.95 0.60 -15.44
CA GLY A 29 10.10 0.15 -14.65
C GLY A 29 11.42 0.04 -15.41
N THR A 30 11.44 0.16 -16.74
CA THR A 30 12.66 0.00 -17.55
C THR A 30 13.66 1.16 -17.40
N GLY A 31 13.21 2.33 -16.95
CA GLY A 31 14.01 3.56 -16.92
C GLY A 31 14.24 4.17 -18.31
N LYS A 32 13.74 3.54 -19.36
CA LYS A 32 13.94 3.94 -20.75
C LYS A 32 12.60 3.97 -21.49
N ILE A 33 12.40 4.93 -22.37
CA ILE A 33 11.33 4.87 -23.39
C ILE A 33 12.00 4.86 -24.76
N TYR A 34 11.47 4.04 -25.60
CA TYR A 34 11.78 4.00 -27.00
C TYR A 34 10.75 4.91 -27.70
N LEU A 35 11.16 6.11 -28.09
CA LEU A 35 10.33 6.93 -28.96
C LEU A 35 10.55 6.43 -30.38
N GLY A 36 9.62 5.60 -30.84
CA GLY A 36 9.43 5.45 -32.27
C GLY A 36 9.16 6.84 -32.87
N THR A 37 9.77 7.16 -33.99
CA THR A 37 9.47 8.40 -34.71
C THR A 37 7.96 8.46 -34.92
N ALA A 38 7.31 9.49 -34.38
CA ALA A 38 5.88 9.67 -34.60
C ALA A 38 5.67 9.79 -36.11
N ILE A 39 4.90 8.86 -36.69
CA ILE A 39 4.50 8.91 -38.10
C ILE A 39 3.70 10.19 -38.23
N LYS A 40 4.28 11.20 -38.88
CA LYS A 40 3.51 12.39 -39.25
C LYS A 40 2.63 11.98 -40.43
N PRO A 41 1.31 12.04 -40.32
CA PRO A 41 0.41 11.73 -41.44
C PRO A 41 0.42 12.92 -42.41
N ASN A 42 1.47 12.99 -43.25
CA ASN A 42 1.56 13.99 -44.32
C ASN A 42 1.50 13.33 -45.71
N ALA A 43 0.93 12.16 -45.80
CA ALA A 43 0.77 11.48 -47.09
C ALA A 43 -0.56 11.90 -47.73
N GLU A 44 -0.47 12.59 -48.85
CA GLU A 44 -1.64 12.99 -49.69
C GLU A 44 -2.33 11.82 -50.38
N SER A 45 -1.76 10.59 -50.34
CA SER A 45 -2.35 9.38 -50.89
C SER A 45 -2.10 8.13 -50.06
N PRO A 46 -2.99 7.11 -50.08
CA PRO A 46 -2.82 5.85 -49.36
C PRO A 46 -1.56 5.04 -49.74
N ALA A 47 -1.10 5.17 -50.98
CA ALA A 47 0.11 4.47 -51.42
C ALA A 47 1.40 5.07 -50.80
N THR A 48 1.51 6.38 -50.84
CA THR A 48 2.64 7.08 -50.22
C THR A 48 2.66 6.95 -48.68
N PHE A 49 1.49 6.77 -48.09
CA PHE A 49 1.37 6.47 -46.64
C PHE A 49 1.93 5.09 -46.30
N ALA A 50 1.60 4.07 -47.08
CA ALA A 50 2.08 2.70 -46.87
C ALA A 50 3.60 2.57 -47.07
N GLU A 51 4.16 3.23 -48.09
CA GLU A 51 5.61 3.30 -48.32
C GLU A 51 6.32 4.03 -47.20
N SER A 52 5.79 5.17 -46.75
CA SER A 52 6.33 5.94 -45.61
C SER A 52 6.35 5.14 -44.31
N ILE A 53 5.30 4.33 -44.03
CA ILE A 53 5.27 3.43 -42.87
C ILE A 53 6.33 2.34 -43.00
N GLY A 54 6.49 1.76 -44.17
CA GLY A 54 7.48 0.71 -44.45
C GLY A 54 8.91 1.21 -44.24
N GLU A 55 9.23 2.37 -44.78
CA GLU A 55 10.54 3.02 -44.63
C GLU A 55 10.84 3.38 -43.15
N GLN A 56 9.86 3.97 -42.47
CA GLN A 56 10.03 4.31 -41.04
C GLN A 56 10.15 3.05 -40.16
N PHE A 57 9.40 2.01 -40.46
CA PHE A 57 9.52 0.73 -39.76
C PHE A 57 10.91 0.14 -39.94
N MET A 58 11.44 0.10 -41.15
CA MET A 58 12.79 -0.38 -41.47
C MET A 58 13.88 0.50 -40.79
N GLN A 59 13.69 1.82 -40.79
CA GLN A 59 14.61 2.73 -40.14
C GLN A 59 14.61 2.52 -38.64
N ASN A 60 13.45 2.38 -37.99
CA ASN A 60 13.32 2.06 -36.57
C ASN A 60 13.94 0.69 -36.24
N LEU A 61 13.77 -0.32 -37.08
CA LEU A 61 14.36 -1.64 -36.92
C LEU A 61 15.90 -1.58 -37.03
N THR A 62 16.42 -0.79 -37.97
CA THR A 62 17.86 -0.57 -38.13
C THR A 62 18.45 0.17 -36.93
N GLU A 63 17.77 1.19 -36.41
CA GLU A 63 18.18 1.92 -35.22
C GLU A 63 18.15 1.02 -33.98
N MET A 64 17.16 0.13 -33.82
CA MET A 64 17.13 -0.86 -32.76
C MET A 64 18.29 -1.88 -32.88
N MET A 65 18.59 -2.37 -34.10
CA MET A 65 19.66 -3.32 -34.32
C MET A 65 21.07 -2.73 -34.17
N THR A 66 21.24 -1.44 -34.49
CA THR A 66 22.53 -0.74 -34.36
C THR A 66 22.77 -0.15 -32.98
N GLY A 67 21.82 -0.28 -32.06
CA GLY A 67 21.91 0.27 -30.70
C GLY A 67 21.83 1.80 -30.62
N ASN A 68 21.53 2.48 -31.76
CA ASN A 68 21.39 3.94 -31.83
C ASN A 68 19.99 4.44 -31.41
N VAL A 69 19.28 3.66 -30.60
CA VAL A 69 17.98 4.07 -30.06
C VAL A 69 18.15 5.28 -29.16
N ARG A 70 17.57 6.40 -29.53
CA ARG A 70 17.53 7.58 -28.65
C ARG A 70 16.74 7.27 -27.40
N THR A 71 17.43 7.06 -26.29
CA THR A 71 16.82 6.85 -24.99
C THR A 71 16.70 8.20 -24.29
N TYR A 72 15.51 8.53 -23.82
CA TYR A 72 15.28 9.73 -23.02
C TYR A 72 15.13 9.37 -21.55
N ASN A 73 15.84 10.06 -20.69
CA ASN A 73 15.62 9.98 -19.26
C ASN A 73 14.39 10.81 -18.90
N PHE A 74 13.40 10.17 -18.26
CA PHE A 74 12.19 10.85 -17.88
C PHE A 74 12.39 11.77 -16.70
N PRO A 75 11.75 12.95 -16.68
CA PRO A 75 11.78 13.88 -15.55
C PRO A 75 11.32 13.22 -14.24
N GLU A 76 10.31 12.34 -14.31
CA GLU A 76 9.72 11.70 -13.14
C GLU A 76 10.60 10.63 -12.48
N CYS A 77 11.21 9.76 -13.26
CA CYS A 77 12.08 8.72 -12.71
C CYS A 77 13.57 8.98 -12.91
N GLY A 78 13.95 9.97 -13.71
CA GLY A 78 15.34 10.28 -14.02
C GLY A 78 16.13 9.09 -14.57
N GLY A 79 15.50 8.22 -15.35
CA GLY A 79 16.11 7.01 -15.92
C GLY A 79 16.25 5.85 -14.94
N LYS A 80 15.78 5.97 -13.69
CA LYS A 80 15.90 4.93 -12.66
C LYS A 80 14.86 3.81 -12.77
N GLY A 81 13.87 3.96 -13.64
CA GLY A 81 12.77 3.01 -13.80
C GLY A 81 11.75 3.02 -12.68
N THR A 82 12.02 3.69 -11.55
CA THR A 82 11.14 3.74 -10.39
C THR A 82 10.93 5.17 -9.93
N VAL A 83 9.73 5.46 -9.44
CA VAL A 83 9.35 6.74 -8.82
C VAL A 83 9.02 6.53 -7.35
N LYS A 84 9.05 7.61 -6.57
CA LYS A 84 8.62 7.55 -5.17
C LYS A 84 7.13 7.17 -5.13
N ALA A 85 6.78 6.17 -4.29
CA ALA A 85 5.38 5.83 -4.07
C ALA A 85 4.64 7.03 -3.46
N THR A 86 3.54 7.41 -4.07
CA THR A 86 2.65 8.48 -3.60
C THR A 86 1.33 7.88 -3.12
N GLY A 87 0.63 8.58 -2.22
CA GLY A 87 -0.63 8.11 -1.66
C GLY A 87 -0.44 7.21 -0.43
N GLN A 88 -1.38 6.29 -0.23
CA GLN A 88 -1.36 5.36 0.89
C GLN A 88 -0.11 4.48 0.84
N ALA A 89 0.55 4.30 2.00
CA ALA A 89 1.68 3.38 2.12
C ALA A 89 1.25 1.96 1.75
N LYS A 90 2.03 1.31 0.89
CA LYS A 90 1.86 -0.11 0.56
C LYS A 90 2.96 -0.93 1.21
N TYR A 91 2.63 -2.16 1.54
CA TYR A 91 3.51 -3.09 2.22
C TYR A 91 3.62 -4.40 1.43
N GLU A 92 4.75 -5.07 1.59
CA GLU A 92 4.98 -6.44 1.13
C GLU A 92 5.56 -7.25 2.28
N VAL A 93 5.38 -8.57 2.26
CA VAL A 93 6.02 -9.47 3.22
C VAL A 93 7.47 -9.67 2.79
N GLY A 94 8.38 -9.40 3.72
CA GLY A 94 9.79 -9.75 3.61
C GLY A 94 10.09 -10.97 4.46
N GLU A 95 11.06 -11.75 4.04
CA GLU A 95 11.60 -12.89 4.76
C GLU A 95 13.08 -12.65 5.05
N GLY A 96 13.55 -13.07 6.21
CA GLY A 96 14.95 -12.92 6.58
C GLY A 96 15.32 -13.71 7.82
N VAL A 97 16.61 -13.70 8.14
CA VAL A 97 17.16 -14.37 9.32
C VAL A 97 17.56 -13.34 10.36
N VAL A 98 17.21 -13.59 11.61
CA VAL A 98 17.60 -12.74 12.74
C VAL A 98 19.08 -12.86 12.99
N ILE A 99 19.82 -11.75 12.92
CA ILE A 99 21.27 -11.71 13.16
C ILE A 99 21.64 -11.05 14.50
N ALA A 100 20.73 -10.26 15.06
CA ALA A 100 20.89 -9.69 16.40
C ALA A 100 19.53 -9.32 16.99
N VAL A 101 19.43 -9.38 18.31
CA VAL A 101 18.27 -8.92 19.08
C VAL A 101 18.78 -7.87 20.05
N GLU A 102 18.22 -6.69 20.01
CA GLU A 102 18.53 -5.57 20.90
C GLU A 102 17.31 -5.24 21.74
N ALA A 103 17.45 -5.29 23.06
CA ALA A 103 16.41 -4.89 23.97
C ALA A 103 16.85 -3.65 24.74
N THR A 104 16.00 -2.63 24.73
CA THR A 104 16.22 -1.39 25.47
C THR A 104 15.07 -1.16 26.44
N MET A 105 15.40 -0.82 27.67
CA MET A 105 14.41 -0.39 28.66
C MET A 105 14.49 1.12 28.85
N SER A 106 13.37 1.80 28.68
CA SER A 106 13.16 3.15 29.17
C SER A 106 12.17 3.11 30.33
N GLN A 107 12.09 4.18 31.10
CA GLN A 107 11.42 4.23 32.42
C GLN A 107 10.04 3.56 32.53
N ASP A 108 9.31 3.35 31.39
CA ASP A 108 7.98 2.72 31.39
C ASP A 108 7.71 1.80 30.18
N LYS A 109 8.67 1.57 29.31
CA LYS A 109 8.46 0.74 28.12
C LYS A 109 9.68 -0.10 27.76
N GLU A 110 9.44 -1.38 27.64
CA GLU A 110 10.33 -2.33 27.01
C GLU A 110 10.23 -2.20 25.49
N LYS A 111 11.37 -2.10 24.82
CA LYS A 111 11.43 -2.07 23.35
C LYS A 111 12.41 -3.12 22.89
N VAL A 112 11.89 -4.10 22.15
CA VAL A 112 12.68 -5.12 21.48
C VAL A 112 12.80 -4.80 20.00
N ILE A 113 14.00 -4.87 19.49
CA ILE A 113 14.33 -4.59 18.08
C ILE A 113 15.16 -5.75 17.55
N TYR A 114 14.81 -6.21 16.36
CA TYR A 114 15.52 -7.27 15.67
C TYR A 114 16.32 -6.69 14.50
N ARG A 115 17.56 -7.11 14.35
CA ARG A 115 18.30 -6.94 13.11
C ARG A 115 18.11 -8.20 12.27
N VAL A 116 17.55 -8.03 11.09
CA VAL A 116 17.21 -9.12 10.19
C VAL A 116 17.97 -8.94 8.88
N THR A 117 18.63 -10.00 8.41
CA THR A 117 19.22 -10.03 7.07
C THR A 117 18.20 -10.56 6.08
N ASP A 118 17.88 -9.76 5.07
CA ASP A 118 16.96 -10.11 3.98
C ASP A 118 17.53 -11.28 3.15
N SER A 119 16.79 -12.38 3.02
CA SER A 119 17.26 -13.60 2.35
C SER A 119 17.61 -13.42 0.87
N GLY A 120 17.04 -12.38 0.23
CA GLY A 120 17.26 -12.11 -1.21
C GLY A 120 18.40 -11.14 -1.54
N ASN A 121 18.75 -10.20 -0.65
CA ASN A 121 19.64 -9.08 -0.99
C ASN A 121 20.77 -8.81 0.02
N TYR A 122 20.92 -9.64 1.06
CA TYR A 122 21.88 -9.46 2.15
C TYR A 122 21.86 -8.07 2.80
N THR A 123 20.72 -7.39 2.74
CA THR A 123 20.56 -6.08 3.36
C THR A 123 20.06 -6.24 4.79
N ASN A 124 20.78 -5.65 5.73
CA ASN A 124 20.35 -5.66 7.12
C ASN A 124 19.23 -4.66 7.35
N ARG A 125 18.17 -5.10 8.03
CA ARG A 125 17.03 -4.28 8.40
C ARG A 125 16.81 -4.30 9.90
N THR A 126 16.28 -3.23 10.40
CA THR A 126 15.82 -3.12 11.78
C THR A 126 14.30 -3.29 11.80
N VAL A 127 13.82 -4.30 12.52
CA VAL A 127 12.40 -4.64 12.64
C VAL A 127 12.00 -4.54 14.11
N ALA A 128 10.92 -3.83 14.40
CA ALA A 128 10.38 -3.76 15.75
C ALA A 128 9.57 -5.03 16.07
N ASP A 129 9.46 -5.38 17.35
CA ASP A 129 8.81 -6.62 17.81
C ASP A 129 7.36 -6.76 17.34
N ASP A 130 6.61 -5.67 17.32
CA ASP A 130 5.21 -5.61 16.87
C ASP A 130 5.04 -5.86 15.36
N LYS A 131 6.13 -5.78 14.57
CA LYS A 131 6.15 -5.96 13.11
C LYS A 131 6.89 -7.21 12.65
N LEU A 132 7.23 -8.08 13.58
CA LEU A 132 7.91 -9.34 13.33
C LEU A 132 6.96 -10.50 13.55
N TYR A 133 6.93 -11.43 12.61
CA TYR A 133 6.05 -12.61 12.57
C TYR A 133 6.89 -13.87 12.46
N LEU A 134 6.48 -14.92 13.16
CA LEU A 134 7.16 -16.22 13.13
C LEU A 134 6.66 -17.12 12.00
N ASP A 135 5.48 -16.81 11.46
CA ASP A 135 4.88 -17.54 10.35
C ASP A 135 4.46 -16.59 9.22
N GLN A 136 4.57 -17.09 8.01
CA GLN A 136 4.28 -16.35 6.79
C GLN A 136 2.80 -15.97 6.70
N ALA A 137 1.89 -16.86 7.10
CA ALA A 137 0.45 -16.63 6.98
C ALA A 137 -0.02 -15.44 7.83
N SER A 138 0.51 -15.31 9.05
CA SER A 138 0.25 -14.14 9.91
C SER A 138 0.79 -12.85 9.31
N ALA A 139 1.98 -12.88 8.74
CA ALA A 139 2.57 -11.73 8.06
C ALA A 139 1.77 -11.32 6.82
N GLU A 140 1.32 -12.28 6.01
CA GLU A 140 0.50 -12.03 4.82
C GLU A 140 -0.87 -11.45 5.18
N LYS A 141 -1.52 -11.97 6.23
CA LYS A 141 -2.79 -11.45 6.74
C LYS A 141 -2.67 -9.99 7.18
N GLU A 142 -1.64 -9.68 7.95
CA GLU A 142 -1.40 -8.31 8.40
C GLU A 142 -1.01 -7.39 7.22
N CYS A 143 -0.21 -7.90 6.27
CA CYS A 143 0.14 -7.19 5.05
C CYS A 143 -1.11 -6.84 4.22
N ALA A 144 -2.03 -7.79 4.05
CA ALA A 144 -3.29 -7.56 3.36
C ALA A 144 -4.13 -6.49 4.07
N PHE A 145 -4.22 -6.56 5.40
CA PHE A 145 -4.92 -5.55 6.21
C PHE A 145 -4.31 -4.16 6.08
N MET A 146 -2.98 -4.05 6.16
CA MET A 146 -2.27 -2.78 6.01
C MET A 146 -2.42 -2.16 4.61
N ASN A 147 -2.65 -3.00 3.59
CA ASN A 147 -2.83 -2.59 2.20
C ASN A 147 -4.29 -2.25 1.84
N LEU A 148 -5.25 -2.42 2.74
CA LEU A 148 -6.64 -2.03 2.49
C LEU A 148 -6.73 -0.55 2.09
N GLU A 149 -7.61 -0.25 1.16
CA GLU A 149 -7.85 1.12 0.73
C GLU A 149 -8.47 1.94 1.86
N ARG A 150 -7.89 3.10 2.14
CA ARG A 150 -8.39 4.08 3.10
C ARG A 150 -8.70 5.37 2.36
N ARG A 151 -9.93 5.85 2.48
CA ARG A 151 -10.35 7.10 1.82
C ARG A 151 -11.31 7.89 2.69
N LEU A 152 -11.46 9.18 2.37
CA LEU A 152 -12.53 10.00 2.93
C LEU A 152 -13.80 9.80 2.10
N VAL A 153 -14.92 9.60 2.76
CA VAL A 153 -16.24 9.52 2.13
C VAL A 153 -17.22 10.43 2.86
N ARG A 154 -18.18 10.98 2.12
CA ARG A 154 -19.27 11.72 2.75
C ARG A 154 -20.09 10.77 3.60
N ILE A 155 -20.35 11.18 4.84
CA ILE A 155 -21.05 10.35 5.83
C ILE A 155 -22.47 9.95 5.37
N GLU A 156 -23.08 10.77 4.54
CA GLU A 156 -24.43 10.54 3.97
C GLU A 156 -24.46 9.38 2.96
N TYR A 157 -23.31 9.00 2.39
CA TYR A 157 -23.21 7.88 1.45
C TYR A 157 -22.94 6.54 2.13
N VAL A 158 -22.69 6.55 3.44
CA VAL A 158 -22.49 5.32 4.20
C VAL A 158 -23.84 4.70 4.52
N GLU A 159 -24.11 3.53 3.93
CA GLU A 159 -25.29 2.74 4.24
C GLU A 159 -25.12 2.04 5.58
N VAL A 160 -26.00 2.34 6.53
CA VAL A 160 -26.03 1.67 7.83
C VAL A 160 -27.04 0.53 7.79
N PRO A 161 -26.63 -0.73 7.94
CA PRO A 161 -27.53 -1.88 8.00
C PRO A 161 -28.57 -1.74 9.12
N CYS A 162 -29.79 -2.25 8.89
CA CYS A 162 -30.85 -2.22 9.88
C CYS A 162 -30.45 -2.88 11.22
N SER A 163 -29.59 -3.88 11.18
CA SER A 163 -29.05 -4.53 12.39
C SER A 163 -28.26 -3.56 13.27
N PHE A 164 -27.45 -2.68 12.68
CA PHE A 164 -26.76 -1.62 13.42
C PHE A 164 -27.70 -0.52 13.85
N ALA A 165 -28.59 -0.07 12.96
CA ALA A 165 -29.54 1.00 13.24
C ALA A 165 -30.48 0.66 14.41
N ALA A 166 -30.79 -0.62 14.60
CA ALA A 166 -31.58 -1.13 15.72
C ALA A 166 -30.76 -1.36 17.00
N THR A 167 -29.44 -1.24 16.95
CA THR A 167 -28.55 -1.51 18.08
C THR A 167 -28.16 -0.22 18.79
N ILE A 168 -28.36 -0.19 20.11
CA ILE A 168 -27.84 0.91 20.95
C ILE A 168 -26.44 0.52 21.41
N PRO A 169 -25.39 1.30 21.07
CA PRO A 169 -24.05 1.04 21.57
C PRO A 169 -24.01 1.06 23.10
N CYS A 170 -23.19 0.20 23.71
CA CYS A 170 -23.02 0.26 25.15
C CYS A 170 -22.39 1.60 25.57
N ASN A 171 -22.80 2.11 26.73
CA ASN A 171 -22.37 3.43 27.20
C ASN A 171 -20.84 3.56 27.30
N GLU A 172 -20.14 2.54 27.75
CA GLU A 172 -18.66 2.56 27.86
C GLU A 172 -17.98 2.79 26.51
N LYS A 173 -18.42 2.08 25.46
CA LYS A 173 -17.88 2.25 24.10
C LYS A 173 -18.18 3.66 23.58
N LEU A 174 -19.40 4.14 23.80
CA LEU A 174 -19.79 5.47 23.35
C LEU A 174 -19.00 6.57 24.06
N MET A 175 -18.86 6.50 25.39
CA MET A 175 -18.10 7.47 26.18
C MET A 175 -16.62 7.47 25.76
N ARG A 176 -16.01 6.30 25.57
CA ARG A 176 -14.63 6.20 25.09
C ARG A 176 -14.47 6.90 23.73
N ARG A 177 -15.34 6.68 22.77
CA ARG A 177 -15.29 7.35 21.46
C ARG A 177 -15.53 8.85 21.56
N LEU A 178 -16.41 9.30 22.45
CA LEU A 178 -16.62 10.72 22.72
C LEU A 178 -15.35 11.38 23.29
N ASP A 179 -14.66 10.72 24.20
CA ASP A 179 -13.40 11.22 24.78
C ASP A 179 -12.27 11.24 23.76
N GLU A 180 -12.12 10.19 22.96
CA GLU A 180 -11.17 10.17 21.84
C GLU A 180 -11.43 11.33 20.88
N TRP A 181 -12.68 11.57 20.50
CA TRP A 181 -13.04 12.68 19.64
C TRP A 181 -12.76 14.04 20.25
N ARG A 182 -13.09 14.24 21.53
CA ARG A 182 -12.85 15.51 22.23
C ARG A 182 -11.37 15.83 22.34
N ASN A 183 -10.54 14.82 22.65
CA ASN A 183 -9.12 15.01 22.92
C ASN A 183 -8.26 15.01 21.67
N HIS A 184 -8.58 14.19 20.68
CA HIS A 184 -7.69 13.89 19.54
C HIS A 184 -8.31 14.18 18.18
N ARG A 185 -9.61 14.42 18.09
CA ARG A 185 -10.37 14.53 16.81
C ARG A 185 -10.15 13.32 15.90
N LYS A 186 -9.84 12.18 16.48
CA LYS A 186 -9.52 10.92 15.81
C LYS A 186 -9.94 9.76 16.69
N PHE A 187 -10.33 8.66 16.07
CA PHE A 187 -10.60 7.40 16.76
C PHE A 187 -9.44 6.42 16.61
N GLU A 188 -9.22 5.59 17.61
CA GLU A 188 -8.31 4.45 17.53
C GLU A 188 -8.87 3.34 16.63
N THR A 189 -10.20 3.18 16.61
CA THR A 189 -10.88 2.19 15.78
C THR A 189 -11.28 2.78 14.44
N GLU A 190 -10.88 2.15 13.37
CA GLU A 190 -11.28 2.49 12.01
C GLU A 190 -12.75 2.12 11.75
N ILE A 191 -13.36 2.79 10.77
CA ILE A 191 -14.70 2.47 10.28
C ILE A 191 -14.54 1.62 9.03
N PHE A 192 -15.12 0.44 9.02
CA PHE A 192 -15.03 -0.50 7.91
C PHE A 192 -16.33 -0.52 7.12
N VAL A 193 -16.20 -0.37 5.82
CA VAL A 193 -17.30 -0.45 4.86
C VAL A 193 -16.94 -1.40 3.72
N ASP A 194 -17.92 -1.95 3.05
CA ASP A 194 -17.71 -2.70 1.81
C ASP A 194 -17.52 -1.77 0.60
N GLU A 195 -17.34 -2.34 -0.58
CA GLU A 195 -17.17 -1.61 -1.85
C GLU A 195 -18.39 -0.72 -2.19
N ASN A 196 -19.57 -1.04 -1.66
CA ASN A 196 -20.82 -0.28 -1.83
C ASN A 196 -21.03 0.75 -0.70
N LEU A 197 -20.03 0.97 0.16
CA LEU A 197 -20.08 1.83 1.35
C LEU A 197 -21.08 1.37 2.42
N LYS A 198 -21.41 0.08 2.45
CA LYS A 198 -22.22 -0.50 3.52
C LYS A 198 -21.37 -0.78 4.74
N LEU A 199 -21.77 -0.22 5.88
CA LEU A 199 -21.07 -0.33 7.15
C LEU A 199 -21.15 -1.75 7.70
N PHE A 200 -20.00 -2.32 8.12
CA PHE A 200 -19.97 -3.59 8.81
C PHE A 200 -19.17 -3.59 10.13
N ASP A 201 -18.32 -2.57 10.37
CA ASP A 201 -17.71 -2.33 11.68
C ASP A 201 -17.43 -0.84 11.92
N GLY A 202 -17.20 -0.46 13.18
CA GLY A 202 -16.94 0.92 13.57
C GLY A 202 -18.21 1.78 13.78
N TYR A 203 -19.39 1.17 13.95
CA TYR A 203 -20.67 1.86 14.08
C TYR A 203 -20.69 2.94 15.18
N THR A 204 -20.07 2.67 16.35
CA THR A 204 -20.03 3.67 17.44
C THR A 204 -19.23 4.91 17.02
N SER A 205 -18.11 4.76 16.31
CA SER A 205 -17.32 5.87 15.77
C SER A 205 -18.12 6.64 14.71
N TYR A 206 -18.83 5.94 13.83
CA TYR A 206 -19.74 6.54 12.85
C TYR A 206 -20.82 7.41 13.51
N LEU A 207 -21.46 6.92 14.58
CA LEU A 207 -22.46 7.69 15.32
C LEU A 207 -21.88 8.98 15.93
N VAL A 208 -20.67 8.90 16.49
CA VAL A 208 -20.01 10.09 17.05
C VAL A 208 -19.72 11.11 15.95
N TYR A 209 -19.23 10.71 14.78
CA TYR A 209 -19.06 11.63 13.64
C TYR A 209 -20.38 12.31 13.26
N ARG A 210 -21.48 11.55 13.19
CA ARG A 210 -22.80 12.11 12.92
C ARG A 210 -23.26 13.10 13.99
N MET A 211 -23.06 12.79 15.27
CA MET A 211 -23.42 13.67 16.40
C MET A 211 -22.69 15.01 16.33
N PHE A 212 -21.47 15.03 15.84
CA PHE A 212 -20.68 16.26 15.69
C PHE A 212 -20.81 16.93 14.31
N GLY A 213 -21.70 16.46 13.45
CA GLY A 213 -21.99 17.07 12.14
C GLY A 213 -20.81 17.00 11.16
N VAL A 214 -19.96 16.00 11.28
CA VAL A 214 -18.81 15.81 10.37
C VAL A 214 -19.35 15.34 9.02
N SER A 215 -19.00 16.06 7.95
CA SER A 215 -19.50 15.77 6.60
C SER A 215 -18.73 14.66 5.88
N GLU A 216 -17.43 14.53 6.14
CA GLU A 216 -16.56 13.52 5.53
C GLU A 216 -15.82 12.73 6.61
N ILE A 217 -15.85 11.42 6.50
CA ILE A 217 -15.24 10.51 7.47
C ILE A 217 -14.23 9.57 6.82
N PRO A 218 -13.14 9.24 7.52
CA PRO A 218 -12.20 8.23 7.04
C PRO A 218 -12.82 6.83 7.19
N VAL A 219 -12.78 6.07 6.11
CA VAL A 219 -13.23 4.68 6.08
C VAL A 219 -12.18 3.78 5.47
N VAL A 220 -12.20 2.51 5.87
CA VAL A 220 -11.44 1.42 5.28
C VAL A 220 -12.37 0.62 4.40
N ILE A 221 -12.02 0.47 3.13
CA ILE A 221 -12.77 -0.35 2.19
C ILE A 221 -12.33 -1.79 2.35
N TRP A 222 -13.27 -2.64 2.74
CA TRP A 222 -13.05 -4.08 2.81
C TRP A 222 -13.56 -4.73 1.53
N PRO A 223 -12.70 -5.40 0.76
CA PRO A 223 -13.14 -6.04 -0.47
C PRO A 223 -14.16 -7.15 -0.15
N ASN A 224 -15.27 -7.14 -0.86
CA ASN A 224 -16.23 -8.23 -0.79
C ASN A 224 -15.58 -9.49 -1.41
N ASN A 225 -15.00 -10.33 -0.58
CA ASN A 225 -14.61 -11.67 -1.01
C ASN A 225 -15.89 -12.45 -1.39
N LYS A 226 -16.34 -12.30 -2.64
CA LYS A 226 -17.32 -13.20 -3.25
C LYS A 226 -16.67 -14.56 -3.55
N GLY A 227 -16.25 -15.26 -2.51
CA GLY A 227 -15.56 -16.52 -2.72
C GLY A 227 -15.19 -17.21 -1.40
N GLY A 228 -16.17 -17.74 -0.70
CA GLY A 228 -15.89 -18.54 0.47
C GLY A 228 -17.10 -18.77 1.35
N ASN A 229 -18.15 -19.34 0.79
CA ASN A 229 -19.11 -20.20 1.51
C ASN A 229 -19.90 -20.99 0.47
N GLU A 230 -19.36 -22.11 0.08
CA GLU A 230 -20.10 -23.31 -0.25
C GLU A 230 -19.68 -24.41 0.71
#